data_aaf9ef7ef6b0b6bcadf177a47467f908
#
_entry.id   aaf9ef7ef6b0b6bcadf177a47467f908
#
_cell.length_a   1.000
_cell.length_b   1.000
_cell.length_c   1.000
_cell.angle_alpha   90.00
_cell.angle_beta   90.00
_cell.angle_gamma   90.00
#
_symmetry.space_group_name_H-M   'P 1'
#
loop_
_entity.id
_entity.type
_entity.pdbx_description
1 polymer ?
#
loop_
_entity_poly.entity_id
_entity_poly.type
_entity_poly.pdbx_seq_one_letter_code
_entity_poly.pdbx_strand_id
1 'polypeptide(L)'
;MQNRRLLKRRIVTGLSLLGLFLLTVALNPKSYNYTPVHSEQQSESIKPDEHGNVSNAELTETQNNPDKSNATNPTNSTDTSNSKPLASEVLSNLEVKGRAPKTGYKRTEFYKNWPEIEGCNLRQRILKRDFGETAKTDQKCNVISGSFYEPYTGTWMSFSSREEIGKKIQIDHIVALSDAWQKGAQYLSSDIRFQIATDPLNLAAVDGPANQQKSDSDAASWLPKNKSFRCQYVARQISVKKKYNLWVTEAEKSAMGNVLGGCPEQRSY
;
A
#
# COMPACT_ATOMS: atom_id res chain seq x y z
N MET A 1 50.25 42.08 40.86
CA MET A 1 49.59 41.91 42.20
C MET A 1 48.27 41.15 41.97
N GLN A 2 48.23 39.96 42.56
CA GLN A 2 47.15 39.00 42.42
C GLN A 2 45.99 39.32 43.35
N ASN A 3 44.76 39.09 42.93
CA ASN A 3 43.66 38.82 43.82
C ASN A 3 42.75 37.74 43.25
N ARG A 4 42.89 36.50 43.76
CA ARG A 4 41.98 35.37 43.57
C ARG A 4 40.82 35.53 44.54
N ARG A 5 39.58 35.56 44.04
CA ARG A 5 38.40 35.37 44.89
C ARG A 5 37.83 33.98 44.69
N LEU A 6 37.93 33.18 45.75
CA LEU A 6 37.32 31.87 45.90
C LEU A 6 35.82 32.03 46.14
N LEU A 7 35.01 31.39 45.31
CA LEU A 7 33.57 31.32 45.49
C LEU A 7 33.21 29.98 46.11
N LYS A 8 32.75 30.02 47.36
CA LYS A 8 32.31 28.85 48.13
C LYS A 8 30.98 28.34 47.60
N ARG A 9 30.94 27.07 47.19
CA ARG A 9 29.71 26.34 46.89
C ARG A 9 29.00 25.94 48.19
N ARG A 10 27.76 26.34 48.37
CA ARG A 10 26.86 25.84 49.39
C ARG A 10 26.09 24.64 48.84
N ILE A 11 26.27 23.49 49.42
CA ILE A 11 25.47 22.27 49.23
C ILE A 11 24.26 22.42 50.15
N VAL A 12 23.07 22.40 49.57
CA VAL A 12 21.79 22.27 50.29
C VAL A 12 21.27 20.87 50.04
N THR A 13 21.37 20.04 51.07
CA THR A 13 20.72 18.73 51.14
C THR A 13 19.25 18.93 51.54
N GLY A 14 18.34 18.67 50.63
CA GLY A 14 16.91 18.59 50.91
C GLY A 14 16.44 17.15 50.77
N LEU A 15 16.24 16.46 51.90
CA LEU A 15 15.44 15.23 51.94
C LEU A 15 13.98 15.60 51.70
N SER A 16 13.34 14.98 50.75
CA SER A 16 11.89 14.97 50.63
C SER A 16 11.41 13.55 50.39
N LEU A 17 10.80 13.00 51.42
CA LEU A 17 10.01 11.78 51.39
C LEU A 17 8.78 12.02 50.46
N LEU A 18 8.64 11.23 49.41
CA LEU A 18 7.39 11.17 48.70
C LEU A 18 6.93 9.73 48.55
N GLY A 19 5.74 9.51 49.07
CA GLY A 19 5.09 8.22 49.15
C GLY A 19 4.80 7.59 47.80
N LEU A 20 4.95 6.28 47.82
CA LEU A 20 4.63 5.37 46.73
C LEU A 20 3.11 5.23 46.61
N PHE A 21 2.49 5.88 45.60
CA PHE A 21 1.14 5.55 45.17
C PHE A 21 1.24 4.67 43.91
N LEU A 22 1.16 3.35 44.12
CA LEU A 22 0.98 2.37 43.06
C LEU A 22 -0.47 2.44 42.56
N LEU A 23 -0.72 3.22 41.54
CA LEU A 23 -1.94 3.09 40.73
C LEU A 23 -1.71 2.05 39.63
N THR A 24 -2.11 0.82 39.87
CA THR A 24 -2.20 -0.22 38.85
C THR A 24 -3.38 0.09 37.94
N VAL A 25 -3.15 0.82 36.84
CA VAL A 25 -4.11 0.90 35.76
C VAL A 25 -3.95 -0.38 34.94
N ALA A 26 -4.89 -1.30 35.08
CA ALA A 26 -5.03 -2.44 34.21
C ALA A 26 -5.39 -1.92 32.79
N LEU A 27 -4.40 -1.82 31.91
CA LEU A 27 -4.61 -1.60 30.49
C LEU A 27 -5.12 -2.90 29.90
N ASN A 28 -6.42 -2.95 29.67
CA ASN A 28 -7.07 -4.01 28.91
C ASN A 28 -6.67 -3.85 27.43
N PRO A 29 -5.86 -4.74 26.83
CA PRO A 29 -5.55 -4.68 25.42
C PRO A 29 -6.82 -5.07 24.65
N LYS A 30 -7.52 -4.10 24.06
CA LYS A 30 -8.51 -4.40 23.04
C LYS A 30 -7.80 -5.13 21.91
N SER A 31 -8.04 -6.43 21.81
CA SER A 31 -7.63 -7.24 20.68
C SER A 31 -8.39 -6.74 19.45
N TYR A 32 -7.71 -6.08 18.54
CA TYR A 32 -8.24 -5.76 17.23
C TYR A 32 -8.23 -7.05 16.40
N ASN A 33 -9.39 -7.68 16.29
CA ASN A 33 -9.58 -8.79 15.36
C ASN A 33 -9.59 -8.23 13.93
N TYR A 34 -8.46 -8.37 13.26
CA TYR A 34 -8.40 -8.19 11.83
C TYR A 34 -8.98 -9.44 11.17
N THR A 35 -10.22 -9.35 10.67
CA THR A 35 -10.79 -10.37 9.79
C THR A 35 -10.33 -10.07 8.37
N PRO A 36 -9.46 -10.89 7.76
CA PRO A 36 -9.24 -10.81 6.33
C PRO A 36 -10.54 -11.21 5.62
N VAL A 37 -11.00 -10.40 4.69
CA VAL A 37 -12.07 -10.78 3.78
C VAL A 37 -11.50 -11.84 2.84
N HIS A 38 -11.62 -13.10 3.24
CA HIS A 38 -11.48 -14.24 2.36
C HIS A 38 -12.80 -14.38 1.61
N SER A 39 -12.76 -14.22 0.31
CA SER A 39 -13.80 -14.73 -0.57
C SER A 39 -13.66 -16.26 -0.56
N GLU A 40 -14.46 -16.94 0.23
CA GLU A 40 -14.64 -18.39 0.11
C GLU A 40 -15.32 -18.67 -1.23
N GLN A 41 -14.56 -19.21 -2.17
CA GLN A 41 -15.14 -19.98 -3.26
C GLN A 41 -15.52 -21.35 -2.71
N GLN A 42 -16.81 -21.56 -2.44
CA GLN A 42 -17.36 -22.88 -2.29
C GLN A 42 -17.34 -23.56 -3.67
N SER A 43 -16.44 -24.52 -3.84
CA SER A 43 -16.50 -25.47 -4.94
C SER A 43 -17.50 -26.55 -4.54
N GLU A 44 -18.73 -26.46 -5.03
CA GLU A 44 -19.65 -27.61 -5.03
C GLU A 44 -19.15 -28.67 -6.02
N SER A 45 -18.76 -29.78 -5.49
CA SER A 45 -18.47 -31.01 -6.23
C SER A 45 -19.75 -31.65 -6.74
N ILE A 46 -20.03 -31.51 -8.04
CA ILE A 46 -21.08 -32.29 -8.71
C ILE A 46 -20.50 -33.66 -9.02
N LYS A 47 -21.10 -34.72 -8.44
CA LYS A 47 -20.84 -36.10 -8.79
C LYS A 47 -21.56 -36.45 -10.10
N PRO A 48 -20.97 -37.25 -11.01
CA PRO A 48 -21.65 -37.68 -12.21
C PRO A 48 -22.55 -38.89 -11.90
N ASP A 49 -23.81 -38.84 -12.32
CA ASP A 49 -24.69 -40.00 -12.36
C ASP A 49 -24.56 -40.71 -13.70
N GLU A 50 -24.29 -42.01 -13.62
CA GLU A 50 -24.37 -42.94 -14.74
C GLU A 50 -25.83 -43.13 -15.13
N HIS A 51 -26.13 -43.01 -16.41
CA HIS A 51 -26.91 -43.98 -17.19
C HIS A 51 -26.90 -43.63 -18.65
N GLY A 52 -26.46 -44.59 -19.46
CA GLY A 52 -26.40 -44.53 -20.90
C GLY A 52 -27.75 -44.67 -21.58
N ASN A 53 -27.85 -44.17 -22.76
CA ASN A 53 -28.35 -44.96 -23.90
C ASN A 53 -27.99 -44.35 -25.26
N VAL A 54 -27.67 -45.26 -26.17
CA VAL A 54 -27.26 -45.04 -27.58
C VAL A 54 -28.48 -45.06 -28.46
N SER A 55 -28.57 -44.20 -29.44
CA SER A 55 -29.11 -44.58 -30.76
C SER A 55 -28.79 -43.57 -31.86
N ASN A 56 -28.28 -44.10 -32.97
CA ASN A 56 -27.97 -43.49 -34.27
C ASN A 56 -29.22 -43.11 -35.05
N ALA A 57 -29.10 -42.16 -35.94
CA ALA A 57 -29.56 -42.11 -37.34
C ALA A 57 -29.38 -40.70 -37.87
N GLU A 58 -28.57 -40.47 -38.80
CA GLU A 58 -28.52 -40.71 -40.26
C GLU A 58 -28.90 -39.46 -41.06
N LEU A 59 -28.02 -39.15 -42.00
CA LEU A 59 -27.88 -38.16 -43.04
C LEU A 59 -29.16 -37.74 -43.81
N THR A 60 -29.23 -36.44 -44.21
CA THR A 60 -29.46 -36.07 -45.59
C THR A 60 -29.06 -34.62 -45.92
N GLU A 61 -28.25 -34.48 -46.95
CA GLU A 61 -27.92 -33.21 -47.64
C GLU A 61 -29.13 -32.66 -48.37
N THR A 62 -29.27 -31.33 -48.47
CA THR A 62 -29.64 -30.64 -49.71
C THR A 62 -29.20 -29.17 -49.69
N GLN A 63 -28.49 -28.81 -50.75
CA GLN A 63 -28.07 -27.47 -51.15
C GLN A 63 -29.26 -26.59 -51.53
N ASN A 64 -29.19 -25.29 -51.24
CA ASN A 64 -29.37 -24.21 -52.24
C ASN A 64 -29.24 -22.82 -51.56
N ASN A 65 -28.37 -21.98 -52.10
CA ASN A 65 -28.24 -20.53 -51.95
C ASN A 65 -29.00 -19.87 -53.14
N PRO A 66 -29.22 -18.55 -53.23
CA PRO A 66 -28.84 -17.38 -52.42
C PRO A 66 -30.01 -16.38 -52.19
N ASP A 67 -29.95 -15.48 -51.27
CA ASP A 67 -29.96 -14.03 -51.52
C ASP A 67 -29.97 -13.18 -50.26
N LYS A 68 -29.29 -12.05 -50.37
CA LYS A 68 -29.08 -10.86 -49.55
C LYS A 68 -30.15 -10.50 -48.52
N SER A 69 -29.74 -10.13 -47.31
CA SER A 69 -29.91 -8.76 -46.81
C SER A 69 -29.29 -8.58 -45.41
N ASN A 70 -28.57 -7.52 -45.31
CA ASN A 70 -28.00 -6.75 -44.23
C ASN A 70 -28.77 -6.79 -42.88
N ALA A 71 -28.13 -7.22 -41.81
CA ALA A 71 -28.39 -6.74 -40.43
C ALA A 71 -27.15 -6.97 -39.55
N THR A 72 -26.40 -5.91 -39.36
CA THR A 72 -25.35 -5.80 -38.37
C THR A 72 -25.94 -5.96 -36.99
N ASN A 73 -25.67 -7.09 -36.34
CA ASN A 73 -25.89 -7.26 -34.92
C ASN A 73 -24.53 -7.07 -34.21
N PRO A 74 -24.35 -6.06 -33.38
CA PRO A 74 -23.18 -6.03 -32.54
C PRO A 74 -23.38 -7.09 -31.43
N THR A 75 -22.69 -8.20 -31.57
CA THR A 75 -22.52 -9.15 -30.47
C THR A 75 -21.76 -8.44 -29.33
N ASN A 76 -22.53 -7.90 -28.45
CA ASN A 76 -22.04 -7.38 -27.16
C ASN A 76 -21.79 -8.59 -26.25
N SER A 77 -20.66 -9.25 -26.44
CA SER A 77 -20.15 -10.20 -25.46
C SER A 77 -19.61 -9.38 -24.30
N THR A 78 -20.51 -9.06 -23.36
CA THR A 78 -20.13 -8.64 -22.00
C THR A 78 -19.50 -9.83 -21.29
N ASP A 79 -18.23 -10.04 -21.58
CA ASP A 79 -17.36 -10.82 -20.71
C ASP A 79 -17.09 -9.96 -19.48
N THR A 80 -18.03 -9.97 -18.52
CA THR A 80 -17.83 -9.44 -17.17
C THR A 80 -16.91 -10.39 -16.42
N SER A 81 -15.69 -10.54 -16.95
CA SER A 81 -14.61 -11.09 -16.17
C SER A 81 -14.37 -10.15 -14.97
N ASN A 82 -14.16 -10.71 -13.82
CA ASN A 82 -13.90 -10.11 -12.49
C ASN A 82 -12.59 -9.29 -12.47
N SER A 83 -12.34 -8.48 -13.52
CA SER A 83 -11.12 -7.69 -13.70
C SER A 83 -11.28 -6.32 -13.04
N LYS A 84 -10.31 -5.96 -12.21
CA LYS A 84 -10.25 -4.61 -11.59
C LYS A 84 -10.34 -3.53 -12.68
N PRO A 85 -10.97 -2.37 -12.39
CA PRO A 85 -11.12 -1.28 -13.35
C PRO A 85 -9.76 -0.71 -13.79
N LEU A 86 -9.72 -0.05 -14.94
CA LEU A 86 -8.54 0.66 -15.38
C LEU A 86 -8.18 1.79 -14.38
N ALA A 87 -6.90 1.98 -14.14
CA ALA A 87 -6.45 3.05 -13.25
C ALA A 87 -6.85 4.45 -13.75
N SER A 88 -6.93 4.64 -15.06
CA SER A 88 -7.43 5.88 -15.69
C SER A 88 -8.91 6.14 -15.40
N GLU A 89 -9.75 5.10 -15.42
CA GLU A 89 -11.17 5.21 -15.04
C GLU A 89 -11.33 5.58 -13.57
N VAL A 90 -10.56 4.93 -12.68
CA VAL A 90 -10.58 5.27 -11.25
C VAL A 90 -10.09 6.69 -11.03
N LEU A 91 -9.02 7.12 -11.71
CA LEU A 91 -8.48 8.48 -11.63
C LEU A 91 -9.50 9.55 -12.06
N SER A 92 -10.26 9.28 -13.13
CA SER A 92 -11.28 10.23 -13.62
C SER A 92 -12.31 10.56 -12.55
N ASN A 93 -12.65 9.59 -11.69
CA ASN A 93 -13.64 9.66 -10.63
C ASN A 93 -13.08 10.11 -9.27
N LEU A 94 -11.77 10.38 -9.14
CA LEU A 94 -11.25 10.97 -7.92
C LEU A 94 -11.64 12.45 -7.83
N GLU A 95 -12.04 12.84 -6.62
CA GLU A 95 -12.34 14.23 -6.32
C GLU A 95 -11.11 15.10 -6.54
N VAL A 96 -11.29 16.30 -7.10
CA VAL A 96 -10.21 17.28 -7.32
C VAL A 96 -10.42 18.45 -6.39
N LYS A 97 -9.45 18.70 -5.51
CA LYS A 97 -9.42 19.83 -4.57
C LYS A 97 -8.01 20.35 -4.39
N GLY A 98 -7.88 21.59 -3.94
CA GLY A 98 -6.61 22.14 -3.47
C GLY A 98 -6.09 21.40 -2.23
N ARG A 99 -4.80 21.55 -1.93
CA ARG A 99 -4.24 21.04 -0.68
C ARG A 99 -4.86 21.75 0.52
N ALA A 100 -5.34 20.99 1.50
CA ALA A 100 -5.71 21.54 2.80
C ALA A 100 -4.44 21.92 3.59
N PRO A 101 -4.56 22.81 4.60
CA PRO A 101 -3.44 23.18 5.45
C PRO A 101 -2.75 21.98 6.09
N LYS A 102 -1.43 22.04 6.20
CA LYS A 102 -0.62 21.02 6.90
C LYS A 102 -0.69 21.15 8.43
N THR A 103 -1.35 22.19 8.93
CA THR A 103 -1.50 22.46 10.37
C THR A 103 -1.98 21.23 11.12
N GLY A 104 -1.35 20.94 12.26
CA GLY A 104 -1.68 19.78 13.09
C GLY A 104 -1.09 18.45 12.59
N TYR A 105 -0.49 18.38 11.42
CA TYR A 105 0.15 17.16 10.97
C TYR A 105 1.30 16.74 11.88
N LYS A 106 1.19 15.53 12.37
CA LYS A 106 2.28 14.77 12.99
C LYS A 106 2.16 13.33 12.49
N ARG A 107 3.29 12.66 12.27
CA ARG A 107 3.28 11.25 11.87
C ARG A 107 2.54 10.38 12.90
N THR A 108 2.59 10.75 14.16
CA THR A 108 1.90 10.08 15.27
C THR A 108 0.37 10.18 15.23
N GLU A 109 -0.20 11.07 14.39
CA GLU A 109 -1.64 11.11 14.10
C GLU A 109 -2.11 9.90 13.29
N PHE A 110 -1.18 9.18 12.64
CA PHE A 110 -1.45 7.97 11.89
C PHE A 110 -1.06 6.73 12.70
N TYR A 111 0.16 6.67 13.19
CA TYR A 111 0.64 5.56 14.03
C TYR A 111 1.90 5.98 14.81
N LYS A 112 2.12 5.33 15.95
CA LYS A 112 3.32 5.57 16.78
C LYS A 112 4.46 4.64 16.40
N ASN A 113 4.16 3.34 16.29
CA ASN A 113 5.11 2.28 15.96
C ASN A 113 4.49 1.34 14.93
N TRP A 114 5.33 0.63 14.16
CA TRP A 114 4.88 -0.43 13.29
C TRP A 114 4.13 -1.50 14.10
N PRO A 115 2.89 -1.83 13.76
CA PRO A 115 2.13 -2.85 14.48
C PRO A 115 2.71 -4.23 14.24
N GLU A 116 2.44 -5.13 15.17
CA GLU A 116 2.62 -6.56 14.98
C GLU A 116 1.34 -7.17 14.41
N ILE A 117 1.48 -7.97 13.39
CA ILE A 117 0.39 -8.71 12.73
C ILE A 117 0.80 -10.18 12.73
N GLU A 118 0.01 -11.04 13.37
CA GLU A 118 0.30 -12.48 13.50
C GLU A 118 1.72 -12.74 14.06
N GLY A 119 2.10 -12.00 15.09
CA GLY A 119 3.40 -12.13 15.75
C GLY A 119 4.61 -11.58 14.96
N CYS A 120 4.38 -10.96 13.79
CA CYS A 120 5.43 -10.37 12.98
C CYS A 120 5.25 -8.86 12.84
N ASN A 121 6.32 -8.10 13.04
CA ASN A 121 6.29 -6.66 12.81
C ASN A 121 5.95 -6.33 11.35
N LEU A 122 5.02 -5.40 11.12
CA LEU A 122 4.56 -5.05 9.76
C LEU A 122 5.71 -4.65 8.82
N ARG A 123 6.72 -3.91 9.30
CA ARG A 123 7.91 -3.61 8.50
C ARG A 123 8.57 -4.90 7.94
N GLN A 124 8.69 -5.93 8.77
CA GLN A 124 9.32 -7.19 8.36
C GLN A 124 8.45 -7.96 7.38
N ARG A 125 7.13 -7.88 7.54
CA ARG A 125 6.18 -8.48 6.58
C ARG A 125 6.28 -7.81 5.20
N ILE A 126 6.41 -6.49 5.15
CA ILE A 126 6.60 -5.76 3.88
C ILE A 126 7.95 -6.11 3.24
N LEU A 127 9.03 -6.13 4.02
CA LEU A 127 10.34 -6.58 3.53
C LEU A 127 10.27 -8.00 2.95
N LYS A 128 9.66 -8.96 3.68
CA LYS A 128 9.51 -10.33 3.22
C LYS A 128 8.70 -10.40 1.92
N ARG A 129 7.59 -9.66 1.83
CA ARG A 129 6.77 -9.59 0.60
C ARG A 129 7.58 -9.10 -0.60
N ASP A 130 8.32 -8.00 -0.43
CA ASP A 130 8.98 -7.31 -1.54
C ASP A 130 10.29 -8.00 -1.96
N PHE A 131 10.97 -8.70 -1.04
CA PHE A 131 12.12 -9.55 -1.35
C PHE A 131 11.70 -10.91 -1.92
N GLY A 132 10.41 -11.29 -1.77
CA GLY A 132 9.87 -12.53 -2.31
C GLY A 132 10.59 -13.78 -1.79
N GLU A 133 10.83 -14.73 -2.66
CA GLU A 133 11.46 -16.01 -2.35
C GLU A 133 12.92 -15.90 -1.88
N THR A 134 13.59 -14.80 -2.19
CA THR A 134 14.97 -14.56 -1.76
C THR A 134 15.07 -14.19 -0.28
N ALA A 135 13.95 -13.76 0.34
CA ALA A 135 13.92 -13.34 1.73
C ALA A 135 14.21 -14.49 2.69
N LYS A 136 15.32 -14.41 3.42
CA LYS A 136 15.59 -15.32 4.54
C LYS A 136 15.19 -14.61 5.84
N THR A 137 14.45 -15.32 6.69
CA THR A 137 13.95 -14.80 7.96
C THR A 137 14.46 -15.61 9.14
N ASP A 138 14.61 -14.95 10.29
CA ASP A 138 14.83 -15.61 11.56
C ASP A 138 13.51 -16.10 12.18
N GLN A 139 13.60 -16.77 13.36
CA GLN A 139 12.43 -17.28 14.09
C GLN A 139 11.47 -16.19 14.59
N LYS A 140 11.92 -14.92 14.62
CA LYS A 140 11.13 -13.74 15.00
C LYS A 140 10.62 -12.97 13.78
N CYS A 141 10.54 -13.61 12.63
CA CYS A 141 10.12 -13.02 11.35
C CYS A 141 11.01 -11.87 10.81
N ASN A 142 12.17 -11.61 11.39
CA ASN A 142 13.03 -10.57 10.84
C ASN A 142 13.67 -11.04 9.55
N VAL A 143 13.63 -10.23 8.51
CA VAL A 143 14.38 -10.48 7.27
C VAL A 143 15.85 -10.22 7.56
N ILE A 144 16.67 -11.27 7.42
CA ILE A 144 18.10 -11.26 7.74
C ILE A 144 19.00 -11.18 6.51
N SER A 145 18.51 -11.61 5.37
CA SER A 145 19.20 -11.47 4.06
C SER A 145 18.18 -11.61 2.92
N GLY A 146 18.60 -11.28 1.71
CA GLY A 146 17.79 -11.42 0.50
C GLY A 146 18.20 -10.45 -0.59
N SER A 147 17.49 -10.53 -1.71
CA SER A 147 17.70 -9.66 -2.87
C SER A 147 16.36 -9.26 -3.45
N PHE A 148 16.28 -8.08 -4.03
CA PHE A 148 15.06 -7.65 -4.73
C PHE A 148 15.40 -6.61 -5.80
N TYR A 149 14.50 -6.48 -6.75
CA TYR A 149 14.56 -5.39 -7.73
C TYR A 149 13.90 -4.16 -7.11
N GLU A 150 14.73 -3.18 -6.76
CA GLU A 150 14.28 -1.99 -6.04
C GLU A 150 13.45 -1.10 -6.99
N PRO A 151 12.20 -0.78 -6.63
CA PRO A 151 11.26 -0.22 -7.59
C PRO A 151 11.55 1.25 -7.96
N TYR A 152 12.14 2.06 -7.08
CA TYR A 152 12.31 3.49 -7.34
C TYR A 152 13.51 3.82 -8.23
N THR A 153 14.60 3.08 -8.07
CA THR A 153 15.83 3.26 -8.86
C THR A 153 15.92 2.31 -10.04
N GLY A 154 15.22 1.17 -9.98
CA GLY A 154 15.28 0.12 -11.00
C GLY A 154 16.59 -0.67 -10.96
N THR A 155 17.12 -0.91 -9.76
CA THR A 155 18.37 -1.64 -9.55
C THR A 155 18.15 -2.91 -8.73
N TRP A 156 18.90 -3.96 -9.02
CA TRP A 156 18.99 -5.12 -8.15
C TRP A 156 19.80 -4.77 -6.91
N MET A 157 19.25 -5.04 -5.74
CA MET A 157 19.92 -4.88 -4.46
C MET A 157 19.96 -6.21 -3.73
N SER A 158 21.15 -6.56 -3.20
CA SER A 158 21.40 -7.79 -2.45
C SER A 158 21.98 -7.45 -1.09
N PHE A 159 21.54 -8.17 -0.06
CA PHE A 159 21.90 -7.93 1.33
C PHE A 159 22.26 -9.26 2.01
N SER A 160 23.38 -9.26 2.71
CA SER A 160 23.87 -10.41 3.46
C SER A 160 23.51 -10.34 4.94
N SER A 161 23.07 -9.18 5.42
CA SER A 161 22.72 -8.99 6.83
C SER A 161 21.53 -8.05 7.05
N ARG A 162 20.85 -8.23 8.19
CA ARG A 162 19.78 -7.35 8.66
C ARG A 162 20.25 -5.90 8.83
N GLU A 163 21.50 -5.72 9.23
CA GLU A 163 22.10 -4.38 9.44
C GLU A 163 22.20 -3.63 8.09
N GLU A 164 22.68 -4.30 7.04
CA GLU A 164 22.72 -3.70 5.70
C GLU A 164 21.35 -3.31 5.20
N ILE A 165 20.33 -4.19 5.36
CA ILE A 165 18.94 -3.89 5.04
C ILE A 165 18.47 -2.66 5.83
N GLY A 166 18.74 -2.61 7.13
CA GLY A 166 18.34 -1.51 8.00
C GLY A 166 18.94 -0.16 7.60
N LYS A 167 20.18 -0.16 7.09
CA LYS A 167 20.88 1.05 6.65
C LYS A 167 20.39 1.58 5.30
N LYS A 168 20.02 0.69 4.38
CA LYS A 168 19.77 1.06 2.98
C LYS A 168 18.30 1.06 2.60
N ILE A 169 17.48 0.20 3.21
CA ILE A 169 16.07 0.02 2.83
C ILE A 169 15.14 0.67 3.84
N GLN A 170 14.24 1.49 3.33
CA GLN A 170 13.13 2.08 4.08
C GLN A 170 11.80 1.48 3.63
N ILE A 171 10.79 1.50 4.49
CA ILE A 171 9.40 1.25 4.08
C ILE A 171 8.77 2.62 3.82
N ASP A 172 8.46 2.85 2.56
CA ASP A 172 7.78 4.06 2.12
C ASP A 172 6.26 3.89 2.15
N HIS A 173 5.57 5.01 2.35
CA HIS A 173 4.15 5.16 2.07
C HIS A 173 4.00 5.71 0.66
N ILE A 174 3.50 4.91 -0.29
CA ILE A 174 3.30 5.26 -1.71
C ILE A 174 2.53 6.58 -1.84
N VAL A 175 1.46 6.75 -1.06
CA VAL A 175 0.85 8.05 -0.75
C VAL A 175 1.43 8.48 0.59
N ALA A 176 2.33 9.46 0.57
CA ALA A 176 2.99 9.95 1.78
C ALA A 176 1.98 10.43 2.82
N LEU A 177 2.21 10.13 4.11
CA LEU A 177 1.23 10.45 5.16
C LEU A 177 0.95 11.96 5.28
N SER A 178 1.96 12.80 5.05
CA SER A 178 1.78 14.25 5.01
C SER A 178 0.98 14.71 3.79
N ASP A 179 1.12 14.05 2.65
CA ASP A 179 0.30 14.29 1.46
C ASP A 179 -1.15 13.83 1.71
N ALA A 180 -1.32 12.64 2.26
CA ALA A 180 -2.64 12.12 2.66
C ALA A 180 -3.36 13.07 3.63
N TRP A 181 -2.65 13.61 4.62
CA TRP A 181 -3.19 14.60 5.57
C TRP A 181 -3.78 15.80 4.85
N GLN A 182 -3.00 16.39 3.93
CA GLN A 182 -3.40 17.57 3.15
C GLN A 182 -4.45 17.26 2.07
N LYS A 183 -4.75 15.98 1.84
CA LYS A 183 -5.72 15.52 0.83
C LYS A 183 -6.85 14.69 1.44
N GLY A 184 -7.23 15.01 2.68
CA GLY A 184 -8.44 14.50 3.30
C GLY A 184 -8.24 13.72 4.58
N ALA A 185 -7.09 13.09 4.81
CA ALA A 185 -6.90 12.23 5.98
C ALA A 185 -7.02 12.98 7.32
N GLN A 186 -6.80 14.29 7.36
CA GLN A 186 -6.99 15.11 8.56
C GLN A 186 -8.46 15.13 9.05
N TYR A 187 -9.42 14.87 8.17
CA TYR A 187 -10.85 14.83 8.48
C TYR A 187 -11.37 13.42 8.77
N LEU A 188 -10.53 12.40 8.66
CA LEU A 188 -10.87 11.01 8.94
C LEU A 188 -10.60 10.67 10.41
N SER A 189 -11.22 9.59 10.89
CA SER A 189 -10.95 9.08 12.24
C SER A 189 -9.49 8.59 12.38
N SER A 190 -9.02 8.50 13.61
CA SER A 190 -7.70 7.92 13.92
C SER A 190 -7.55 6.50 13.38
N ASP A 191 -8.62 5.70 13.42
CA ASP A 191 -8.62 4.32 12.96
C ASP A 191 -8.43 4.24 11.43
N ILE A 192 -9.08 5.12 10.67
CA ILE A 192 -8.88 5.19 9.22
C ILE A 192 -7.48 5.71 8.89
N ARG A 193 -6.97 6.71 9.62
CA ARG A 193 -5.58 7.16 9.45
C ARG A 193 -4.58 6.04 9.75
N PHE A 194 -4.82 5.25 10.80
CA PHE A 194 -4.02 4.06 11.09
C PHE A 194 -4.07 3.04 9.94
N GLN A 195 -5.26 2.78 9.38
CA GLN A 195 -5.39 1.91 8.21
C GLN A 195 -4.60 2.43 7.01
N ILE A 196 -4.68 3.73 6.68
CA ILE A 196 -3.88 4.34 5.60
C ILE A 196 -2.38 4.07 5.79
N ALA A 197 -1.91 4.19 7.03
CA ALA A 197 -0.49 4.02 7.36
C ALA A 197 -0.03 2.56 7.38
N THR A 198 -0.94 1.63 7.59
CA THR A 198 -0.61 0.21 7.75
C THR A 198 -1.10 -0.68 6.61
N ASP A 199 -1.77 -0.09 5.62
CA ASP A 199 -2.24 -0.81 4.43
C ASP A 199 -1.04 -1.30 3.60
N PRO A 200 -0.90 -2.63 3.37
CA PRO A 200 0.14 -3.17 2.50
C PRO A 200 0.14 -2.57 1.08
N LEU A 201 -1.04 -2.13 0.59
CA LEU A 201 -1.15 -1.44 -0.71
C LEU A 201 -0.39 -0.10 -0.70
N ASN A 202 -0.38 0.59 0.43
CA ASN A 202 0.32 1.87 0.60
C ASN A 202 1.79 1.73 1.00
N LEU A 203 2.30 0.52 1.20
CA LEU A 203 3.64 0.27 1.73
C LEU A 203 4.55 -0.42 0.71
N ALA A 204 5.79 0.04 0.59
CA ALA A 204 6.80 -0.58 -0.25
C ALA A 204 8.20 -0.51 0.39
N ALA A 205 8.99 -1.58 0.24
CA ALA A 205 10.42 -1.55 0.51
C ALA A 205 11.14 -0.82 -0.62
N VAL A 206 11.90 0.22 -0.30
CA VAL A 206 12.53 1.09 -1.29
C VAL A 206 13.93 1.55 -0.84
N ASP A 207 14.72 2.02 -1.77
CA ASP A 207 16.01 2.67 -1.50
C ASP A 207 15.84 3.90 -0.61
N GLY A 208 16.62 3.99 0.47
CA GLY A 208 16.52 5.07 1.45
C GLY A 208 16.74 6.46 0.86
N PRO A 209 17.83 6.70 0.11
CA PRO A 209 18.07 7.95 -0.62
C PRO A 209 16.94 8.36 -1.56
N ALA A 210 16.40 7.42 -2.37
CA ALA A 210 15.28 7.71 -3.27
C ALA A 210 14.00 8.08 -2.48
N ASN A 211 13.75 7.39 -1.36
CA ASN A 211 12.64 7.72 -0.47
C ASN A 211 12.78 9.10 0.18
N GLN A 212 14.00 9.47 0.58
CA GLN A 212 14.28 10.80 1.11
C GLN A 212 14.05 11.90 0.07
N GLN A 213 14.41 11.67 -1.20
CA GLN A 213 14.11 12.58 -2.30
C GLN A 213 12.60 12.72 -2.53
N LYS A 214 11.86 11.62 -2.47
CA LYS A 214 10.39 11.64 -2.58
C LYS A 214 9.77 12.46 -1.45
N SER A 215 10.23 12.28 -0.21
CA SER A 215 9.69 12.99 0.96
C SER A 215 8.15 12.90 1.03
N ASP A 216 7.44 14.03 1.13
CA ASP A 216 5.99 14.13 1.13
C ASP A 216 5.39 14.58 -0.23
N SER A 217 6.16 14.41 -1.30
CA SER A 217 5.75 14.73 -2.67
C SER A 217 4.62 13.83 -3.17
N ASP A 218 3.75 14.41 -3.99
CA ASP A 218 2.79 13.68 -4.83
C ASP A 218 3.35 13.44 -6.25
N ALA A 219 2.54 12.84 -7.13
CA ALA A 219 2.94 12.50 -8.49
C ALA A 219 3.25 13.72 -9.38
N ALA A 220 2.76 14.91 -9.02
CA ALA A 220 3.09 16.14 -9.74
C ALA A 220 4.51 16.64 -9.44
N SER A 221 5.03 16.31 -8.25
CA SER A 221 6.31 16.85 -7.76
C SER A 221 7.43 15.81 -7.80
N TRP A 222 7.10 14.52 -7.74
CA TRP A 222 8.08 13.44 -7.78
C TRP A 222 7.51 12.16 -8.40
N LEU A 223 8.31 11.51 -9.21
CA LEU A 223 8.06 10.18 -9.76
C LEU A 223 9.33 9.33 -9.66
N PRO A 224 9.21 7.99 -9.49
CA PRO A 224 10.37 7.11 -9.51
C PRO A 224 11.28 7.35 -10.72
N LYS A 225 12.60 7.33 -10.50
CA LYS A 225 13.60 7.38 -11.57
C LYS A 225 13.41 6.21 -12.52
N ASN A 226 13.08 5.05 -11.98
CA ASN A 226 12.69 3.86 -12.73
C ASN A 226 11.38 4.10 -13.49
N LYS A 227 11.49 4.42 -14.78
CA LYS A 227 10.33 4.72 -15.62
C LYS A 227 9.39 3.52 -15.78
N SER A 228 9.90 2.28 -15.77
CA SER A 228 9.09 1.06 -15.91
C SER A 228 8.14 0.83 -14.71
N PHE A 229 8.46 1.37 -13.55
CA PHE A 229 7.61 1.27 -12.36
C PHE A 229 6.55 2.37 -12.25
N ARG A 230 6.63 3.45 -13.04
CA ARG A 230 5.75 4.62 -12.87
C ARG A 230 4.28 4.30 -13.04
N CYS A 231 3.93 3.43 -13.97
CA CYS A 231 2.55 3.00 -14.19
C CYS A 231 1.98 2.31 -12.94
N GLN A 232 2.69 1.35 -12.39
CA GLN A 232 2.31 0.66 -11.15
C GLN A 232 2.28 1.61 -9.95
N TYR A 233 3.27 2.51 -9.84
CA TYR A 233 3.35 3.50 -8.77
C TYR A 233 2.11 4.41 -8.75
N VAL A 234 1.76 4.98 -9.90
CA VAL A 234 0.58 5.86 -10.04
C VAL A 234 -0.71 5.08 -9.81
N ALA A 235 -0.86 3.87 -10.36
CA ALA A 235 -2.02 3.02 -10.14
C ALA A 235 -2.22 2.67 -8.66
N ARG A 236 -1.13 2.42 -7.92
CA ARG A 236 -1.19 2.21 -6.47
C ARG A 236 -1.64 3.46 -5.72
N GLN A 237 -1.11 4.65 -6.07
CA GLN A 237 -1.55 5.91 -5.47
C GLN A 237 -3.04 6.16 -5.70
N ILE A 238 -3.52 5.96 -6.93
CA ILE A 238 -4.93 6.09 -7.29
C ILE A 238 -5.79 5.14 -6.46
N SER A 239 -5.38 3.88 -6.35
CA SER A 239 -6.11 2.85 -5.60
C SER A 239 -6.20 3.16 -4.11
N VAL A 240 -5.10 3.61 -3.49
CA VAL A 240 -5.07 4.07 -2.10
C VAL A 240 -6.00 5.27 -1.91
N LYS A 241 -5.91 6.28 -2.79
CA LYS A 241 -6.75 7.48 -2.69
C LYS A 241 -8.23 7.12 -2.86
N LYS A 242 -8.58 6.25 -3.80
CA LYS A 242 -9.95 5.77 -3.97
C LYS A 242 -10.46 5.04 -2.72
N LYS A 243 -9.64 4.11 -2.19
CA LYS A 243 -9.99 3.29 -1.01
C LYS A 243 -10.31 4.13 0.22
N TYR A 244 -9.59 5.22 0.42
CA TYR A 244 -9.70 6.05 1.62
C TYR A 244 -10.39 7.41 1.39
N ASN A 245 -11.03 7.60 0.23
CA ASN A 245 -11.69 8.85 -0.14
C ASN A 245 -10.78 10.08 -0.03
N LEU A 246 -9.51 9.92 -0.40
CA LEU A 246 -8.57 11.03 -0.50
C LEU A 246 -8.71 11.67 -1.89
N TRP A 247 -8.57 12.99 -1.94
CA TRP A 247 -8.62 13.71 -3.22
C TRP A 247 -7.24 13.86 -3.87
N VAL A 248 -7.23 14.35 -5.09
CA VAL A 248 -6.03 14.78 -5.82
C VAL A 248 -6.09 16.29 -6.08
N THR A 249 -4.92 16.90 -6.29
CA THR A 249 -4.88 18.25 -6.89
C THR A 249 -4.99 18.15 -8.41
N GLU A 250 -5.37 19.23 -9.08
CA GLU A 250 -5.41 19.26 -10.55
C GLU A 250 -4.05 18.91 -11.18
N ALA A 251 -2.96 19.47 -10.63
CA ALA A 251 -1.61 19.13 -11.09
C ALA A 251 -1.26 17.66 -10.90
N GLU A 252 -1.65 17.07 -9.76
CA GLU A 252 -1.44 15.66 -9.49
C GLU A 252 -2.26 14.77 -10.43
N LYS A 253 -3.56 15.09 -10.64
CA LYS A 253 -4.42 14.37 -11.57
C LYS A 253 -3.85 14.39 -12.98
N SER A 254 -3.41 15.55 -13.44
CA SER A 254 -2.76 15.72 -14.74
C SER A 254 -1.47 14.89 -14.86
N ALA A 255 -0.60 14.94 -13.86
CA ALA A 255 0.65 14.16 -13.86
C ALA A 255 0.39 12.65 -13.87
N MET A 256 -0.57 12.17 -13.08
CA MET A 256 -0.99 10.76 -13.09
C MET A 256 -1.57 10.35 -14.45
N GLY A 257 -2.42 11.18 -15.05
CA GLY A 257 -2.98 10.95 -16.38
C GLY A 257 -1.91 10.85 -17.47
N ASN A 258 -0.90 11.72 -17.43
CA ASN A 258 0.23 11.69 -18.35
C ASN A 258 1.04 10.39 -18.23
N VAL A 259 1.25 9.87 -17.02
CA VAL A 259 1.90 8.57 -16.83
C VAL A 259 1.06 7.45 -17.39
N LEU A 260 -0.25 7.42 -17.09
CA LEU A 260 -1.17 6.38 -17.55
C LEU A 260 -1.39 6.41 -19.07
N GLY A 261 -1.23 7.54 -19.72
CA GLY A 261 -1.23 7.64 -21.19
C GLY A 261 -0.16 6.78 -21.86
N GLY A 262 0.96 6.49 -21.15
CA GLY A 262 1.99 5.55 -21.61
C GLY A 262 1.70 4.07 -21.29
N CYS A 263 0.62 3.77 -20.57
CA CYS A 263 0.23 2.41 -20.15
C CYS A 263 -1.31 2.31 -19.98
N PRO A 264 -2.08 2.43 -21.07
CA PRO A 264 -3.54 2.53 -21.01
C PRO A 264 -4.22 1.33 -20.35
N GLU A 265 -3.61 0.15 -20.45
CA GLU A 265 -4.14 -1.10 -19.86
C GLU A 265 -3.82 -1.28 -18.37
N GLN A 266 -3.12 -0.30 -17.75
CA GLN A 266 -2.79 -0.40 -16.32
C GLN A 266 -4.05 -0.40 -15.48
N ARG A 267 -4.25 -1.48 -14.73
CA ARG A 267 -5.40 -1.63 -13.81
C ARG A 267 -5.08 -1.09 -12.42
N SER A 268 -6.13 -0.71 -11.70
CA SER A 268 -6.07 -0.39 -10.26
C SER A 268 -5.79 -1.65 -9.42
N TYR A 269 -5.50 -1.48 -8.14
CA TYR A 269 -5.18 -2.56 -7.20
C TYR A 269 -6.36 -2.92 -6.30
#